data_444fd8e337f175a27bc949e1c43b6749
#
_entry.id   444fd8e337f175a27bc949e1c43b6749
#
_cell.length_a   1.000
_cell.length_b   1.000
_cell.length_c   1.000
_cell.angle_alpha   90.00
_cell.angle_beta   90.00
_cell.angle_gamma   90.00
#
_symmetry.space_group_name_H-M   'P 1'
#
loop_
_entity.id
_entity.type
_entity.pdbx_description
1 polymer ?
#
loop_
_entity_poly.entity_id
_entity_poly.type
_entity_poly.pdbx_seq_one_letter_code
_entity_poly.pdbx_strand_id
1 'polypeptide(L)'
;MKLGALEAGGTKMVCAIGDETGKIYEQVSIATTTPEETIPKLIAYFQDKQIDALGIASFGPVELDPASEKYGYITTTSKLAWTNFDFLGSMKAALKCPMGFDTDVNGSVLGEVTFGQAKGKHCVMYLTVGTGIGAGVYIDGKLLHGMLHPEAGHILITKRDTDHYEGKCPYHKDHC
;
A
#
# COMPACT_ATOMS: atom_id res chain seq x y z
N MET A 1 18.08 -5.83 12.85
CA MET A 1 16.91 -5.06 13.33
C MET A 1 15.67 -5.94 13.29
N LYS A 2 14.72 -5.74 14.20
CA LYS A 2 13.42 -6.42 14.16
C LYS A 2 12.39 -5.49 13.54
N LEU A 3 11.94 -5.79 12.35
CA LEU A 3 11.08 -4.92 11.57
C LEU A 3 9.65 -5.44 11.52
N GLY A 4 8.70 -4.54 11.65
CA GLY A 4 7.30 -4.78 11.34
C GLY A 4 6.98 -4.39 9.90
N ALA A 5 6.14 -5.17 9.24
CA ALA A 5 5.59 -4.85 7.93
C ALA A 5 4.07 -5.01 7.96
N LEU A 6 3.37 -4.04 7.39
CA LEU A 6 1.92 -4.05 7.25
C LEU A 6 1.56 -3.76 5.79
N GLU A 7 1.01 -4.76 5.12
CA GLU A 7 0.31 -4.59 3.84
C GLU A 7 -1.18 -4.43 4.14
N ALA A 8 -1.65 -3.21 4.08
CA ALA A 8 -3.04 -2.87 4.32
C ALA A 8 -3.81 -2.97 2.99
N GLY A 9 -4.39 -4.13 2.74
CA GLY A 9 -5.22 -4.39 1.57
C GLY A 9 -6.71 -4.11 1.81
N GLY A 10 -7.47 -3.89 0.75
CA GLY A 10 -8.90 -3.57 0.84
C GLY A 10 -9.79 -4.74 1.32
N THR A 11 -9.31 -5.98 1.34
CA THR A 11 -10.06 -7.17 1.80
C THR A 11 -9.45 -7.76 3.06
N LYS A 12 -8.14 -7.79 3.14
CA LYS A 12 -7.36 -8.26 4.29
C LYS A 12 -6.14 -7.38 4.46
N MET A 13 -5.66 -7.27 5.69
CA MET A 13 -4.39 -6.66 6.05
C MET A 13 -3.42 -7.75 6.48
N VAL A 14 -2.22 -7.75 5.93
CA VAL A 14 -1.19 -8.73 6.25
C VAL A 14 -0.14 -8.06 7.12
N CYS A 15 0.02 -8.56 8.34
CA CYS A 15 1.03 -8.12 9.28
C CYS A 15 2.15 -9.15 9.31
N ALA A 16 3.39 -8.69 9.30
CA ALA A 16 4.57 -9.57 9.40
C ALA A 16 5.62 -8.99 10.31
N ILE A 17 6.42 -9.87 10.89
CA ILE A 17 7.65 -9.55 11.60
C ILE A 17 8.80 -10.19 10.85
N GLY A 18 9.85 -9.41 10.62
CA GLY A 18 11.03 -9.85 9.89
C GLY A 18 12.28 -9.06 10.27
N ASP A 19 13.27 -9.08 9.38
CA ASP A 19 14.51 -8.32 9.55
C ASP A 19 14.93 -7.60 8.25
N GLU A 20 16.04 -6.86 8.34
CA GLU A 20 16.62 -6.10 7.23
C GLU A 20 17.14 -6.95 6.08
N THR A 21 17.21 -8.26 6.23
CA THR A 21 17.59 -9.18 5.14
C THR A 21 16.38 -9.61 4.31
N GLY A 22 15.17 -9.24 4.74
CA GLY A 22 13.91 -9.65 4.12
C GLY A 22 13.39 -11.00 4.63
N LYS A 23 14.02 -11.58 5.67
CA LYS A 23 13.53 -12.82 6.26
C LYS A 23 12.30 -12.55 7.13
N ILE A 24 11.22 -13.24 6.82
CA ILE A 24 9.96 -13.18 7.59
C ILE A 24 9.99 -14.29 8.64
N TYR A 25 9.74 -13.93 9.89
CA TYR A 25 9.69 -14.85 11.04
C TYR A 25 8.26 -15.23 11.41
N GLU A 26 7.34 -14.27 11.25
CA GLU A 26 5.94 -14.42 11.66
C GLU A 26 5.05 -13.59 10.73
N GLN A 27 3.88 -14.12 10.42
CA GLN A 27 2.90 -13.44 9.57
C GLN A 27 1.48 -13.79 10.01
N VAL A 28 0.58 -12.82 9.96
CA VAL A 28 -0.86 -13.01 10.20
C VAL A 28 -1.68 -12.19 9.20
N SER A 29 -2.85 -12.70 8.84
CA SER A 29 -3.84 -11.97 8.05
C SER A 29 -5.02 -11.58 8.94
N ILE A 30 -5.40 -10.29 8.87
CA ILE A 30 -6.53 -9.70 9.59
C ILE A 30 -7.53 -9.21 8.54
N ALA A 31 -8.80 -9.55 8.67
CA ALA A 31 -9.84 -9.08 7.75
C ALA A 31 -9.97 -7.55 7.82
N THR A 32 -10.05 -6.88 6.66
CA THR A 32 -10.31 -5.45 6.56
C THR A 32 -11.82 -5.22 6.69
N THR A 33 -12.24 -4.74 7.85
CA THR A 33 -13.62 -4.33 8.14
C THR A 33 -13.68 -2.80 8.30
N THR A 34 -14.18 -2.29 9.40
CA THR A 34 -14.13 -0.86 9.71
C THR A 34 -12.84 -0.50 10.46
N PRO A 35 -12.42 0.78 10.48
CA PRO A 35 -11.28 1.22 11.27
C PRO A 35 -11.39 0.84 12.75
N GLU A 36 -12.58 1.00 13.34
CA GLU A 36 -12.85 0.73 14.75
C GLU A 36 -12.60 -0.72 15.13
N GLU A 37 -12.84 -1.66 14.21
CA GLU A 37 -12.63 -3.08 14.43
C GLU A 37 -11.22 -3.55 14.02
N THR A 38 -10.65 -2.96 12.96
CA THR A 38 -9.42 -3.43 12.34
C THR A 38 -8.20 -2.85 13.05
N ILE A 39 -8.17 -1.52 13.30
CA ILE A 39 -7.01 -0.83 13.90
C ILE A 39 -6.61 -1.42 15.26
N PRO A 40 -7.54 -1.71 16.20
CA PRO A 40 -7.15 -2.34 17.46
C PRO A 40 -6.47 -3.70 17.29
N LYS A 41 -6.87 -4.49 16.29
CA LYS A 41 -6.26 -5.80 16.01
C LYS A 41 -4.84 -5.66 15.45
N LEU A 42 -4.61 -4.67 14.57
CA LEU A 42 -3.27 -4.34 14.06
C LEU A 42 -2.35 -3.88 15.18
N ILE A 43 -2.83 -2.98 16.02
CA ILE A 43 -2.07 -2.47 17.18
C ILE A 43 -1.72 -3.63 18.12
N ALA A 44 -2.69 -4.45 18.49
CA ALA A 44 -2.47 -5.59 19.39
C ALA A 44 -1.44 -6.57 18.82
N TYR A 45 -1.41 -6.79 17.49
CA TYR A 45 -0.41 -7.65 16.88
C TYR A 45 1.02 -7.10 17.03
N PHE A 46 1.22 -5.79 16.80
CA PHE A 46 2.56 -5.19 16.82
C PHE A 46 3.04 -4.78 18.21
N GLN A 47 2.12 -4.45 19.13
CA GLN A 47 2.43 -3.84 20.43
C GLN A 47 3.40 -4.66 21.27
N ASP A 48 3.24 -5.99 21.29
CA ASP A 48 4.07 -6.91 22.10
C ASP A 48 5.31 -7.40 21.34
N LYS A 49 5.51 -7.00 20.11
CA LYS A 49 6.59 -7.54 19.27
C LYS A 49 7.93 -6.83 19.43
N GLN A 50 7.97 -5.67 20.10
CA GLN A 50 9.20 -4.88 20.29
C GLN A 50 9.94 -4.65 18.96
N ILE A 51 9.23 -4.12 17.95
CA ILE A 51 9.79 -3.79 16.64
C ILE A 51 10.58 -2.48 16.70
N ASP A 52 11.69 -2.43 15.96
CA ASP A 52 12.53 -1.24 15.83
C ASP A 52 11.91 -0.20 14.89
N ALA A 53 11.17 -0.65 13.88
CA ALA A 53 10.43 0.20 12.93
C ALA A 53 9.27 -0.58 12.28
N LEU A 54 8.28 0.16 11.74
CA LEU A 54 7.13 -0.39 11.01
C LEU A 54 7.03 0.24 9.62
N GLY A 55 7.03 -0.60 8.57
CA GLY A 55 6.65 -0.18 7.21
C GLY A 55 5.19 -0.48 6.97
N ILE A 56 4.45 0.52 6.45
CA ILE A 56 3.02 0.40 6.12
C ILE A 56 2.84 0.68 4.63
N ALA A 57 2.34 -0.31 3.89
CA ALA A 57 1.94 -0.22 2.50
C ALA A 57 0.41 -0.34 2.41
N SER A 58 -0.28 0.73 2.04
CA SER A 58 -1.74 0.83 2.17
C SER A 58 -2.46 0.93 0.85
N PHE A 59 -3.64 0.29 0.77
CA PHE A 59 -4.60 0.64 -0.26
C PHE A 59 -4.94 2.12 -0.18
N GLY A 60 -5.33 2.68 -1.32
CA GLY A 60 -5.54 4.11 -1.43
C GLY A 60 -6.92 4.51 -1.97
N PRO A 61 -6.97 5.76 -2.45
CA PRO A 61 -5.92 6.78 -2.44
C PRO A 61 -5.48 7.21 -1.04
N VAL A 62 -4.18 7.51 -0.89
CA VAL A 62 -3.58 7.97 0.38
C VAL A 62 -2.90 9.32 0.22
N GLU A 63 -2.82 10.10 1.30
CA GLU A 63 -2.07 11.36 1.31
C GLU A 63 -0.61 11.10 1.68
N LEU A 64 0.29 11.36 0.73
CA LEU A 64 1.73 11.10 0.86
C LEU A 64 2.59 12.36 0.90
N ASP A 65 2.01 13.57 0.75
CA ASP A 65 2.75 14.81 0.91
C ASP A 65 3.09 15.04 2.40
N PRO A 66 4.36 15.00 2.80
CA PRO A 66 4.75 15.22 4.20
C PRO A 66 4.41 16.62 4.72
N ALA A 67 4.16 17.60 3.83
CA ALA A 67 3.75 18.95 4.19
C ALA A 67 2.23 19.07 4.40
N SER A 68 1.46 18.07 4.02
CA SER A 68 0.02 18.03 4.21
C SER A 68 -0.35 17.73 5.66
N GLU A 69 -1.33 18.46 6.20
CA GLU A 69 -1.92 18.16 7.52
C GLU A 69 -2.58 16.77 7.56
N LYS A 70 -2.87 16.20 6.38
CA LYS A 70 -3.45 14.87 6.23
C LYS A 70 -2.44 13.80 5.85
N TYR A 71 -1.13 14.06 5.99
CA TYR A 71 -0.13 13.03 5.70
C TYR A 71 -0.42 11.73 6.46
N GLY A 72 -0.53 10.62 5.73
CA GLY A 72 -0.84 9.31 6.30
C GLY A 72 -2.32 8.95 6.38
N TYR A 73 -3.20 9.81 5.83
CA TYR A 73 -4.63 9.51 5.71
C TYR A 73 -4.91 8.62 4.49
N ILE A 74 -5.88 7.72 4.64
CA ILE A 74 -6.63 7.19 3.51
C ILE A 74 -7.66 8.25 3.14
N THR A 75 -7.66 8.72 1.89
CA THR A 75 -8.49 9.86 1.45
C THR A 75 -9.84 9.38 0.90
N THR A 76 -10.12 9.61 -0.37
CA THR A 76 -11.31 9.10 -1.05
C THR A 76 -11.09 7.65 -1.46
N THR A 77 -11.90 6.73 -0.98
CA THR A 77 -11.76 5.30 -1.26
C THR A 77 -13.12 4.65 -1.47
N SER A 78 -13.15 3.56 -2.22
CA SER A 78 -14.36 2.71 -2.36
C SER A 78 -14.75 2.01 -1.04
N LYS A 79 -13.86 1.97 -0.08
CA LYS A 79 -14.08 1.47 1.29
C LYS A 79 -14.60 2.61 2.18
N LEU A 80 -15.88 2.95 2.07
CA LEU A 80 -16.47 4.16 2.66
C LEU A 80 -16.15 4.37 4.14
N ALA A 81 -16.07 3.32 4.95
CA ALA A 81 -15.70 3.41 6.36
C ALA A 81 -14.27 3.92 6.59
N TRP A 82 -13.39 3.83 5.59
CA TRP A 82 -12.00 4.28 5.64
C TRP A 82 -11.78 5.65 5.02
N THR A 83 -12.84 6.28 4.49
CA THR A 83 -12.73 7.60 3.84
C THR A 83 -12.32 8.68 4.86
N ASN A 84 -11.27 9.44 4.52
CA ASN A 84 -10.67 10.48 5.38
C ASN A 84 -10.23 9.96 6.76
N PHE A 85 -9.76 8.72 6.82
CA PHE A 85 -9.29 8.10 8.05
C PHE A 85 -7.79 8.34 8.25
N ASP A 86 -7.39 8.84 9.42
CA ASP A 86 -6.00 9.00 9.83
C ASP A 86 -5.39 7.65 10.22
N PHE A 87 -4.89 6.93 9.20
CA PHE A 87 -4.34 5.60 9.40
C PHE A 87 -2.98 5.65 10.09
N LEU A 88 -2.06 6.42 9.54
CA LEU A 88 -0.70 6.52 10.08
C LEU A 88 -0.68 7.11 11.49
N GLY A 89 -1.47 8.17 11.75
CA GLY A 89 -1.57 8.79 13.06
C GLY A 89 -2.14 7.83 14.10
N SER A 90 -3.17 7.05 13.76
CA SER A 90 -3.73 6.01 14.63
C SER A 90 -2.70 4.97 15.05
N MET A 91 -1.85 4.51 14.11
CA MET A 91 -0.79 3.57 14.40
C MET A 91 0.33 4.21 15.24
N LYS A 92 0.75 5.44 14.91
CA LYS A 92 1.78 6.20 15.65
C LYS A 92 1.38 6.51 17.09
N ALA A 93 0.10 6.77 17.34
CA ALA A 93 -0.40 7.06 18.68
C ALA A 93 -0.21 5.87 19.63
N ALA A 94 -0.35 4.65 19.13
CA ALA A 94 -0.27 3.42 19.91
C ALA A 94 1.14 2.79 19.92
N LEU A 95 1.84 2.80 18.78
CA LEU A 95 3.13 2.14 18.61
C LEU A 95 4.26 3.18 18.61
N LYS A 96 5.17 3.08 19.56
CA LYS A 96 6.24 4.06 19.78
C LYS A 96 7.52 3.76 18.99
N CYS A 97 7.38 3.48 17.69
CA CYS A 97 8.52 3.22 16.80
C CYS A 97 8.44 4.12 15.55
N PRO A 98 9.56 4.34 14.85
CA PRO A 98 9.57 4.97 13.54
C PRO A 98 8.68 4.24 12.54
N MET A 99 7.95 4.98 11.68
CA MET A 99 7.06 4.40 10.68
C MET A 99 7.26 5.02 9.32
N GLY A 100 7.36 4.16 8.28
CA GLY A 100 7.24 4.53 6.87
C GLY A 100 5.84 4.24 6.38
N PHE A 101 5.33 5.07 5.45
CA PHE A 101 3.98 4.94 4.89
C PHE A 101 3.99 5.23 3.40
N ASP A 102 3.41 4.34 2.60
CA ASP A 102 3.27 4.47 1.15
C ASP A 102 2.08 3.64 0.65
N THR A 103 1.83 3.64 -0.67
CA THR A 103 0.83 2.77 -1.29
C THR A 103 1.25 1.31 -1.27
N ASP A 104 0.28 0.40 -1.33
CA ASP A 104 0.49 -1.05 -1.44
C ASP A 104 1.33 -1.44 -2.67
N VAL A 105 1.10 -0.80 -3.82
CA VAL A 105 1.89 -1.03 -5.04
C VAL A 105 3.31 -0.49 -4.95
N ASN A 106 3.54 0.63 -4.25
CA ASN A 106 4.87 1.16 -3.98
C ASN A 106 5.63 0.27 -2.99
N GLY A 107 4.95 -0.24 -1.96
CA GLY A 107 5.50 -1.26 -1.07
C GLY A 107 5.94 -2.51 -1.83
N SER A 108 5.11 -2.96 -2.78
CA SER A 108 5.41 -4.13 -3.62
C SER A 108 6.62 -3.92 -4.53
N VAL A 109 6.69 -2.80 -5.27
CA VAL A 109 7.87 -2.52 -6.12
C VAL A 109 9.14 -2.36 -5.29
N LEU A 110 9.04 -1.75 -4.10
CA LEU A 110 10.18 -1.61 -3.19
C LEU A 110 10.69 -2.97 -2.71
N GLY A 111 9.77 -3.88 -2.39
CA GLY A 111 10.11 -5.27 -2.07
C GLY A 111 10.84 -5.98 -3.20
N GLU A 112 10.36 -5.84 -4.44
CA GLU A 112 10.98 -6.44 -5.63
C GLU A 112 12.38 -5.90 -5.93
N VAL A 113 12.61 -4.59 -5.82
CA VAL A 113 13.94 -4.00 -6.08
C VAL A 113 14.92 -4.27 -4.92
N THR A 114 14.43 -4.52 -3.72
CA THR A 114 15.26 -4.77 -2.55
C THR A 114 15.62 -6.24 -2.41
N PHE A 115 14.65 -7.12 -2.52
CA PHE A 115 14.77 -8.55 -2.22
C PHE A 115 14.40 -9.48 -3.37
N GLY A 116 13.63 -8.99 -4.36
CA GLY A 116 13.03 -9.80 -5.42
C GLY A 116 13.81 -9.81 -6.73
N GLN A 117 13.08 -10.07 -7.82
CA GLN A 117 13.63 -10.24 -9.16
C GLN A 117 14.12 -8.94 -9.80
N ALA A 118 13.69 -7.80 -9.28
CA ALA A 118 14.09 -6.48 -9.77
C ALA A 118 15.35 -5.94 -9.07
N LYS A 119 16.02 -6.72 -8.22
CA LYS A 119 17.24 -6.32 -7.53
C LYS A 119 18.32 -5.85 -8.50
N GLY A 120 18.87 -4.65 -8.26
CA GLY A 120 19.88 -4.02 -9.11
C GLY A 120 19.34 -3.38 -10.40
N LYS A 121 18.03 -3.32 -10.59
CA LYS A 121 17.40 -2.58 -11.71
C LYS A 121 17.17 -1.13 -11.33
N HIS A 122 17.33 -0.22 -12.30
CA HIS A 122 17.19 1.22 -12.11
C HIS A 122 15.81 1.78 -12.48
N CYS A 123 15.06 1.05 -13.32
CA CYS A 123 13.72 1.42 -13.74
C CYS A 123 12.83 0.18 -13.67
N VAL A 124 11.86 0.19 -12.78
CA VAL A 124 10.97 -0.94 -12.50
C VAL A 124 9.54 -0.45 -12.36
N MET A 125 8.62 -1.14 -13.00
CA MET A 125 7.18 -0.99 -12.78
C MET A 125 6.64 -2.33 -12.26
N TYR A 126 5.97 -2.28 -11.12
CA TYR A 126 5.20 -3.39 -10.57
C TYR A 126 3.73 -3.19 -10.89
N LEU A 127 3.11 -4.16 -11.54
CA LEU A 127 1.69 -4.13 -11.84
C LEU A 127 0.97 -5.17 -10.98
N THR A 128 -0.04 -4.75 -10.25
CA THR A 128 -1.01 -5.65 -9.63
C THR A 128 -2.26 -5.73 -10.48
N VAL A 129 -2.71 -6.96 -10.78
CA VAL A 129 -3.93 -7.22 -11.57
C VAL A 129 -4.82 -8.14 -10.76
N GLY A 130 -5.84 -7.58 -10.11
CA GLY A 130 -6.77 -8.28 -9.24
C GLY A 130 -8.19 -7.74 -9.43
N THR A 131 -8.87 -7.35 -8.36
CA THR A 131 -10.17 -6.65 -8.42
C THR A 131 -10.06 -5.33 -9.19
N GLY A 132 -8.94 -4.64 -9.03
CA GLY A 132 -8.52 -3.47 -9.80
C GLY A 132 -7.14 -3.70 -10.40
N ILE A 133 -6.62 -2.68 -11.06
CA ILE A 133 -5.26 -2.62 -11.57
C ILE A 133 -4.55 -1.45 -10.89
N GLY A 134 -3.36 -1.71 -10.35
CA GLY A 134 -2.51 -0.67 -9.76
C GLY A 134 -1.08 -0.81 -10.24
N ALA A 135 -0.29 0.26 -10.13
CA ALA A 135 1.13 0.24 -10.46
C ALA A 135 1.97 1.00 -9.43
N GLY A 136 3.02 0.35 -8.97
CA GLY A 136 4.13 1.00 -8.26
C GLY A 136 5.30 1.18 -9.21
N VAL A 137 5.95 2.33 -9.17
CA VAL A 137 7.06 2.68 -10.07
C VAL A 137 8.28 3.09 -9.26
N TYR A 138 9.43 2.53 -9.64
CA TYR A 138 10.73 2.83 -9.05
C TYR A 138 11.69 3.29 -10.16
N ILE A 139 12.29 4.46 -9.97
CA ILE A 139 13.22 5.06 -10.94
C ILE A 139 14.43 5.61 -10.18
N ASP A 140 15.63 5.19 -10.58
CA ASP A 140 16.91 5.68 -10.10
C ASP A 140 17.00 5.82 -8.57
N GLY A 141 16.63 4.76 -7.87
CA GLY A 141 16.72 4.71 -6.41
C GLY A 141 15.53 5.28 -5.64
N LYS A 142 14.45 5.68 -6.33
CA LYS A 142 13.30 6.34 -5.70
C LYS A 142 11.98 5.74 -6.17
N LEU A 143 11.04 5.63 -5.25
CA LEU A 143 9.63 5.43 -5.58
C LEU A 143 9.07 6.66 -6.27
N LEU A 144 8.29 6.46 -7.33
CA LEU A 144 7.66 7.56 -8.04
C LEU A 144 6.41 8.00 -7.27
N HIS A 145 6.47 9.24 -6.83
CA HIS A 145 5.31 10.00 -6.39
C HIS A 145 5.08 11.13 -7.40
N GLY A 146 4.28 12.08 -7.14
CA GLY A 146 4.05 13.28 -7.94
C GLY A 146 3.30 14.25 -7.06
N MET A 147 2.37 14.96 -7.61
CA MET A 147 1.40 15.71 -6.82
C MET A 147 0.53 14.74 -5.98
N LEU A 148 0.24 13.57 -6.56
CA LEU A 148 -0.36 12.41 -5.90
C LEU A 148 0.52 11.19 -6.22
N HIS A 149 0.08 9.98 -5.91
CA HIS A 149 0.71 8.76 -6.39
C HIS A 149 0.13 8.35 -7.75
N PRO A 150 0.90 7.63 -8.61
CA PRO A 150 0.39 7.16 -9.89
C PRO A 150 -0.81 6.23 -9.74
N GLU A 151 -1.90 6.53 -10.45
CA GLU A 151 -3.07 5.66 -10.61
C GLU A 151 -3.04 5.01 -12.00
N ALA A 152 -1.94 4.29 -12.30
CA ALA A 152 -1.67 3.77 -13.63
C ALA A 152 -2.66 2.69 -14.11
N GLY A 153 -3.49 2.15 -13.21
CA GLY A 153 -4.63 1.32 -13.59
C GLY A 153 -5.72 2.09 -14.34
N HIS A 154 -5.68 3.42 -14.28
CA HIS A 154 -6.65 4.32 -14.92
C HIS A 154 -6.09 5.05 -16.14
N ILE A 155 -4.95 4.64 -16.68
CA ILE A 155 -4.46 5.18 -17.95
C ILE A 155 -5.38 4.75 -19.08
N LEU A 156 -5.65 5.68 -20.00
CA LEU A 156 -6.46 5.37 -21.17
C LEU A 156 -5.72 4.43 -22.14
N ILE A 157 -6.38 3.38 -22.55
CA ILE A 157 -5.88 2.41 -23.51
C ILE A 157 -6.76 2.37 -24.76
N THR A 158 -6.18 1.95 -25.88
CA THR A 158 -6.94 1.66 -27.09
C THR A 158 -7.44 0.23 -27.00
N LYS A 159 -8.76 0.06 -27.00
CA LYS A 159 -9.42 -1.25 -27.04
C LYS A 159 -9.21 -1.90 -28.40
N ARG A 160 -8.97 -3.21 -28.41
CA ARG A 160 -8.96 -3.98 -29.67
C ARG A 160 -10.36 -4.19 -30.17
N ASP A 161 -10.57 -4.20 -31.51
CA ASP A 161 -11.87 -4.42 -32.13
C ASP A 161 -12.52 -5.77 -31.74
N THR A 162 -11.70 -6.74 -31.38
CA THR A 162 -12.12 -8.07 -30.92
C THR A 162 -12.43 -8.16 -29.42
N ASP A 163 -12.19 -7.09 -28.66
CA ASP A 163 -12.46 -7.04 -27.23
C ASP A 163 -13.87 -6.49 -26.98
N HIS A 164 -14.75 -7.32 -26.44
CA HIS A 164 -16.12 -6.99 -26.13
C HIS A 164 -16.39 -6.80 -24.62
N TYR A 165 -15.33 -6.72 -23.82
CA TYR A 165 -15.46 -6.47 -22.37
C TYR A 165 -15.96 -5.05 -22.12
N GLU A 166 -17.06 -4.90 -21.37
CA GLU A 166 -17.71 -3.60 -21.12
C GLU A 166 -16.98 -2.72 -20.10
N GLY A 167 -15.95 -3.26 -19.43
CA GLY A 167 -15.21 -2.55 -18.39
C GLY A 167 -15.98 -2.41 -17.07
N LYS A 168 -15.26 -1.98 -16.03
CA LYS A 168 -15.82 -1.72 -14.70
C LYS A 168 -15.47 -0.32 -14.16
N CYS A 169 -14.62 0.42 -14.87
CA CYS A 169 -14.20 1.74 -14.45
C CYS A 169 -15.38 2.74 -14.52
N PRO A 170 -15.74 3.43 -13.43
CA PRO A 170 -16.81 4.40 -13.43
C PRO A 170 -16.50 5.65 -14.26
N TYR A 171 -15.21 5.94 -14.52
CA TYR A 171 -14.74 7.12 -15.25
C TYR A 171 -14.49 6.85 -16.73
N HIS A 172 -13.80 5.76 -17.05
CA HIS A 172 -13.30 5.45 -18.38
C HIS A 172 -13.99 4.24 -19.04
N LYS A 173 -14.91 3.60 -18.32
CA LYS A 173 -15.66 2.40 -18.77
C LYS A 173 -14.71 1.27 -19.18
N ASP A 174 -14.64 0.97 -20.47
CA ASP A 174 -13.83 -0.09 -21.08
C ASP A 174 -12.50 0.41 -21.68
N HIS A 175 -12.09 1.62 -21.34
CA HIS A 175 -10.88 2.26 -21.89
C HIS A 175 -9.70 2.34 -20.90
N CYS A 176 -9.74 1.63 -19.77
CA CYS A 176 -8.61 1.53 -18.85
C CYS A 176 -8.52 0.17 -18.15
#